data_1cfeb33e60026d08f8f10d95b494eb5d
#
_entry.id   1cfeb33e60026d08f8f10d95b494eb5d
#
_cell.length_a   1.000
_cell.length_b   1.000
_cell.length_c   1.000
_cell.angle_alpha   90.00
_cell.angle_beta   90.00
_cell.angle_gamma   90.00
#
_symmetry.space_group_name_H-M   'P 1'
#
loop_
_entity.id
_entity.type
_entity.pdbx_description
1 polymer ?
#
loop_
_entity_poly.entity_id
_entity_poly.type
_entity_poly.pdbx_seq_one_letter_code
_entity_poly.pdbx_strand_id
1 'polypeptide(L)'
;MKRYSRILMILLGMSMVQISAPSFAQKSELNASASAAEETIRASFRLSRPELGIETVAASEIPGLYAVQISNGPVLYSTADGKYFVLGDLYQVGNRGFVNLAEKAREVDRAELMATVDARDMIIFSPKKPAKASIMVFTDVDCFYCQKLHKEVPDLNRVGIEVRYL
;
A
#
# COMPACT_ATOMS: atom_id res chain seq x y z
N MET A 1 -11.35 -37.10 -77.53
CA MET A 1 -11.78 -37.25 -76.14
C MET A 1 -10.82 -36.45 -75.27
N LYS A 2 -11.20 -35.25 -74.84
CA LYS A 2 -10.35 -34.36 -74.09
C LYS A 2 -10.85 -34.34 -72.65
N ARG A 3 -10.00 -34.75 -71.68
CA ARG A 3 -10.27 -34.73 -70.25
C ARG A 3 -9.82 -33.36 -69.67
N TYR A 4 -10.77 -32.56 -69.20
CA TYR A 4 -10.45 -31.32 -68.47
C TYR A 4 -10.25 -31.63 -66.95
N SER A 5 -9.03 -31.41 -66.49
CA SER A 5 -8.67 -31.44 -65.06
C SER A 5 -9.11 -30.15 -64.39
N ARG A 6 -10.02 -30.27 -63.44
CA ARG A 6 -10.43 -29.14 -62.60
C ARG A 6 -9.46 -29.01 -61.44
N ILE A 7 -8.65 -27.94 -61.42
CA ILE A 7 -7.80 -27.56 -60.32
C ILE A 7 -8.68 -26.77 -59.35
N LEU A 8 -8.95 -27.33 -58.17
CA LEU A 8 -9.65 -26.70 -57.06
C LEU A 8 -8.64 -25.89 -56.27
N MET A 9 -8.65 -24.56 -56.40
CA MET A 9 -7.87 -23.65 -55.58
C MET A 9 -8.55 -23.51 -54.19
N ILE A 10 -7.95 -24.08 -53.15
CA ILE A 10 -8.33 -23.86 -51.76
C ILE A 10 -7.64 -22.58 -51.29
N LEU A 11 -8.39 -21.48 -51.17
CA LEU A 11 -7.95 -20.27 -50.51
C LEU A 11 -8.00 -20.48 -49.00
N LEU A 12 -6.84 -20.70 -48.39
CA LEU A 12 -6.66 -20.76 -46.94
C LEU A 12 -6.67 -19.33 -46.41
N GLY A 13 -7.82 -18.90 -45.88
CA GLY A 13 -7.97 -17.62 -45.22
C GLY A 13 -7.22 -17.64 -43.88
N MET A 14 -6.07 -16.99 -43.84
CA MET A 14 -5.26 -16.77 -42.63
C MET A 14 -5.86 -15.60 -41.86
N SER A 15 -6.75 -15.89 -40.90
CA SER A 15 -7.24 -14.90 -39.93
C SER A 15 -6.08 -14.46 -39.02
N MET A 16 -5.51 -13.31 -39.32
CA MET A 16 -4.60 -12.62 -38.38
C MET A 16 -5.40 -12.18 -37.16
N VAL A 17 -5.26 -12.90 -36.05
CA VAL A 17 -5.66 -12.41 -34.74
C VAL A 17 -4.70 -11.29 -34.36
N GLN A 18 -5.16 -10.04 -34.45
CA GLN A 18 -4.43 -8.89 -33.95
C GLN A 18 -4.53 -8.88 -32.41
N ILE A 19 -3.50 -9.36 -31.73
CA ILE A 19 -3.31 -9.19 -30.31
C ILE A 19 -2.92 -7.73 -30.11
N SER A 20 -3.91 -6.89 -29.77
CA SER A 20 -3.67 -5.50 -29.39
C SER A 20 -2.98 -5.49 -28.03
N ALA A 21 -1.67 -5.34 -28.00
CA ALA A 21 -0.93 -5.03 -26.78
C ALA A 21 -1.40 -3.67 -26.26
N PRO A 22 -1.63 -3.50 -24.93
CA PRO A 22 -1.99 -2.19 -24.38
C PRO A 22 -0.87 -1.19 -24.68
N SER A 23 -1.21 -0.18 -25.46
CA SER A 23 -0.28 0.79 -25.99
C SER A 23 0.38 1.63 -24.89
N PHE A 24 1.65 1.94 -25.02
CA PHE A 24 2.39 2.91 -24.19
C PHE A 24 1.66 4.27 -24.06
N ALA A 25 0.82 4.63 -25.01
CA ALA A 25 -0.03 5.81 -25.01
C ALA A 25 -1.02 5.81 -23.82
N GLN A 26 -1.65 4.66 -23.53
CA GLN A 26 -2.65 4.56 -22.44
C GLN A 26 -2.05 4.76 -21.04
N LYS A 27 -0.81 4.32 -20.83
CA LYS A 27 -0.09 4.56 -19.56
C LYS A 27 0.32 6.03 -19.40
N SER A 28 0.66 6.71 -20.50
CA SER A 28 0.98 8.13 -20.52
C SER A 28 -0.24 9.00 -20.21
N GLU A 29 -1.41 8.67 -20.73
CA GLU A 29 -2.66 9.39 -20.47
C GLU A 29 -3.14 9.21 -19.03
N LEU A 30 -3.02 8.02 -18.46
CA LEU A 30 -3.35 7.76 -17.06
C LEU A 30 -2.44 8.56 -16.10
N ASN A 31 -1.15 8.62 -16.39
CA ASN A 31 -0.20 9.40 -15.57
C ASN A 31 -0.45 10.91 -15.68
N ALA A 32 -0.77 11.41 -16.87
CA ALA A 32 -1.10 12.82 -17.07
C ALA A 32 -2.41 13.21 -16.36
N SER A 33 -3.41 12.33 -16.41
CA SER A 33 -4.69 12.53 -15.71
C SER A 33 -4.51 12.52 -14.18
N ALA A 34 -3.69 11.62 -13.65
CA ALA A 34 -3.39 11.55 -12.20
C ALA A 34 -2.65 12.82 -11.74
N SER A 35 -1.67 13.30 -12.51
CA SER A 35 -0.93 14.53 -12.20
C SER A 35 -1.83 15.78 -12.23
N ALA A 36 -2.75 15.88 -13.18
CA ALA A 36 -3.70 16.99 -13.26
C ALA A 36 -4.69 16.99 -12.07
N ALA A 37 -5.15 15.80 -11.66
CA ALA A 37 -6.01 15.68 -10.50
C ALA A 37 -5.27 16.05 -9.21
N GLU A 38 -4.02 15.63 -9.05
CA GLU A 38 -3.18 16.01 -7.90
C GLU A 38 -3.04 17.53 -7.78
N GLU A 39 -2.70 18.22 -8.88
CA GLU A 39 -2.57 19.67 -8.89
C GLU A 39 -3.89 20.36 -8.50
N THR A 40 -5.01 19.89 -9.06
CA THR A 40 -6.34 20.43 -8.78
C THR A 40 -6.73 20.24 -7.30
N ILE A 41 -6.50 19.06 -6.76
CA ILE A 41 -6.77 18.74 -5.35
C ILE A 41 -5.92 19.65 -4.45
N ARG A 42 -4.61 19.72 -4.68
CA ARG A 42 -3.70 20.57 -3.90
C ARG A 42 -4.11 22.04 -3.94
N ALA A 43 -4.52 22.56 -5.11
CA ALA A 43 -5.00 23.92 -5.27
C ALA A 43 -6.30 24.16 -4.48
N SER A 44 -7.27 23.26 -4.58
CA SER A 44 -8.55 23.36 -3.88
C SER A 44 -8.38 23.39 -2.36
N PHE A 45 -7.57 22.50 -1.83
CA PHE A 45 -7.29 22.42 -0.39
C PHE A 45 -6.52 23.66 0.10
N ARG A 46 -5.54 24.13 -0.67
CA ARG A 46 -4.77 25.34 -0.34
C ARG A 46 -5.63 26.60 -0.28
N LEU A 47 -6.63 26.72 -1.15
CA LEU A 47 -7.58 27.84 -1.11
C LEU A 47 -8.44 27.83 0.16
N SER A 48 -8.84 26.64 0.63
CA SER A 48 -9.72 26.48 1.79
C SER A 48 -8.98 26.46 3.11
N ARG A 49 -7.78 25.87 3.14
CA ARG A 49 -6.93 25.66 4.31
C ARG A 49 -5.45 25.77 3.93
N PRO A 50 -4.90 27.00 3.83
CA PRO A 50 -3.50 27.22 3.40
C PRO A 50 -2.47 26.53 4.29
N GLU A 51 -2.80 26.34 5.58
CA GLU A 51 -1.94 25.70 6.59
C GLU A 51 -1.91 24.16 6.49
N LEU A 52 -2.81 23.57 5.72
CA LEU A 52 -2.90 22.12 5.60
C LEU A 52 -1.81 21.59 4.65
N GLY A 53 -0.80 20.93 5.21
CA GLY A 53 0.23 20.26 4.42
C GLY A 53 -0.32 18.98 3.78
N ILE A 54 -0.09 18.80 2.49
CA ILE A 54 -0.38 17.56 1.77
C ILE A 54 0.95 16.93 1.37
N GLU A 55 1.21 15.72 1.86
CA GLU A 55 2.41 14.95 1.51
C GLU A 55 2.27 14.30 0.15
N THR A 56 1.27 13.43 0.00
CA THR A 56 1.04 12.68 -1.24
C THR A 56 -0.42 12.75 -1.69
N VAL A 57 -0.63 12.65 -2.99
CA VAL A 57 -1.92 12.43 -3.63
C VAL A 57 -1.75 11.29 -4.62
N ALA A 58 -2.51 10.23 -4.45
CA ALA A 58 -2.46 9.03 -5.29
C ALA A 58 -3.87 8.56 -5.66
N ALA A 59 -4.02 7.86 -6.77
CA ALA A 59 -5.29 7.21 -7.09
C ALA A 59 -5.62 6.19 -5.99
N SER A 60 -6.88 6.17 -5.54
CA SER A 60 -7.35 5.16 -4.59
C SER A 60 -7.86 3.91 -5.31
N GLU A 61 -8.16 2.87 -4.55
CA GLU A 61 -8.78 1.65 -5.06
C GLU A 61 -10.23 1.86 -5.53
N ILE A 62 -10.86 2.97 -5.11
CA ILE A 62 -12.18 3.36 -5.60
C ILE A 62 -12.00 4.26 -6.82
N PRO A 63 -12.48 3.87 -8.01
CA PRO A 63 -12.37 4.69 -9.20
C PRO A 63 -12.97 6.09 -9.00
N GLY A 64 -12.22 7.11 -9.39
CA GLY A 64 -12.63 8.52 -9.28
C GLY A 64 -12.33 9.17 -7.93
N LEU A 65 -11.81 8.41 -6.95
CA LEU A 65 -11.29 8.96 -5.70
C LEU A 65 -9.76 8.93 -5.67
N TYR A 66 -9.20 9.87 -4.94
CA TYR A 66 -7.77 10.02 -4.68
C TYR A 66 -7.51 9.95 -3.19
N ALA A 67 -6.56 9.12 -2.78
CA ALA A 67 -6.05 9.10 -1.43
C ALA A 67 -5.10 10.27 -1.24
N VAL A 68 -5.37 11.11 -0.26
CA VAL A 68 -4.61 12.31 0.07
C VAL A 68 -4.03 12.15 1.47
N GLN A 69 -2.71 12.02 1.57
CA GLN A 69 -2.02 11.95 2.84
C GLN A 69 -1.78 13.38 3.36
N ILE A 70 -2.31 13.66 4.52
CA ILE A 70 -2.08 14.94 5.22
C ILE A 70 -0.80 14.84 6.04
N SER A 71 0.02 15.88 6.02
CA SER A 71 1.27 15.96 6.80
C SER A 71 0.97 15.83 8.30
N ASN A 72 1.57 14.82 8.93
CA ASN A 72 1.32 14.47 10.33
C ASN A 72 -0.16 14.20 10.66
N GLY A 73 -0.95 13.78 9.65
CA GLY A 73 -2.38 13.58 9.79
C GLY A 73 -2.89 12.30 9.12
N PRO A 74 -4.21 12.13 9.10
CA PRO A 74 -4.83 10.97 8.47
C PRO A 74 -4.80 11.03 6.95
N VAL A 75 -5.06 9.89 6.32
CA VAL A 75 -5.44 9.83 4.90
C VAL A 75 -6.90 10.26 4.77
N LEU A 76 -7.19 11.07 3.77
CA LEU A 76 -8.55 11.36 3.33
C LEU A 76 -8.72 10.98 1.86
N TYR A 77 -9.95 10.84 1.41
CA TYR A 77 -10.28 10.45 0.04
C TYR A 77 -11.03 11.59 -0.64
N SER A 78 -10.46 12.15 -1.68
CA SER A 78 -10.98 13.32 -2.40
C SER A 78 -11.43 12.97 -3.82
N THR A 79 -12.43 13.70 -4.34
CA THR A 79 -12.74 13.70 -5.76
C THR A 79 -11.63 14.38 -6.57
N ALA A 80 -11.50 14.06 -7.86
CA ALA A 80 -10.47 14.61 -8.73
C ALA A 80 -10.49 16.14 -8.85
N ASP A 81 -11.66 16.77 -8.66
CA ASP A 81 -11.84 18.22 -8.68
C ASP A 81 -11.60 18.89 -7.31
N GLY A 82 -11.29 18.10 -6.27
CA GLY A 82 -11.00 18.57 -4.92
C GLY A 82 -12.17 19.21 -4.18
N LYS A 83 -13.41 19.09 -4.72
CA LYS A 83 -14.59 19.74 -4.11
C LYS A 83 -15.19 18.96 -2.96
N TYR A 84 -15.04 17.64 -2.97
CA TYR A 84 -15.58 16.76 -1.95
C TYR A 84 -14.50 15.84 -1.42
N PHE A 85 -14.54 15.59 -0.13
CA PHE A 85 -13.69 14.58 0.48
C PHE A 85 -14.41 13.83 1.59
N VAL A 86 -13.94 12.62 1.86
CA VAL A 86 -14.34 11.78 2.99
C VAL A 86 -13.13 11.60 3.89
N LEU A 87 -13.33 11.85 5.19
CA LEU A 87 -12.34 11.54 6.22
C LEU A 87 -12.73 10.24 6.89
N GLY A 88 -11.86 9.26 6.83
CA GLY A 88 -12.10 7.94 7.42
C GLY A 88 -11.28 6.85 6.75
N ASP A 89 -11.37 5.64 7.29
CA ASP A 89 -10.66 4.49 6.78
C ASP A 89 -11.40 3.84 5.61
N LEU A 90 -10.66 3.44 4.59
CA LEU A 90 -11.15 2.64 3.48
C LEU A 90 -10.91 1.15 3.77
N TYR A 91 -11.97 0.36 3.71
CA TYR A 91 -11.91 -1.07 3.94
C TYR A 91 -12.19 -1.84 2.65
N GLN A 92 -11.30 -2.76 2.32
CA GLN A 92 -11.53 -3.75 1.28
C GLN A 92 -12.23 -4.98 1.87
N VAL A 93 -13.29 -5.43 1.19
CA VAL A 93 -13.95 -6.70 1.55
C VAL A 93 -13.14 -7.85 0.98
N GLY A 94 -12.54 -8.65 1.85
CA GLY A 94 -11.74 -9.83 1.49
C GLY A 94 -12.42 -11.14 1.91
N ASN A 95 -11.89 -12.25 1.44
CA ASN A 95 -12.43 -13.60 1.73
C ASN A 95 -12.36 -13.99 3.22
N ARG A 96 -11.52 -13.34 4.01
CA ARG A 96 -11.30 -13.63 5.43
C ARG A 96 -11.68 -12.46 6.35
N GLY A 97 -12.39 -11.48 5.83
CA GLY A 97 -12.82 -10.29 6.59
C GLY A 97 -12.49 -8.98 5.89
N PHE A 98 -12.57 -7.89 6.64
CA PHE A 98 -12.28 -6.56 6.15
C PHE A 98 -10.79 -6.22 6.33
N VAL A 99 -10.18 -5.60 5.31
CA VAL A 99 -8.81 -5.12 5.32
C VAL A 99 -8.84 -3.59 5.29
N ASN A 100 -8.32 -2.95 6.34
CA ASN A 100 -8.11 -1.50 6.36
C ASN A 100 -6.92 -1.16 5.45
N LEU A 101 -7.17 -0.45 4.35
CA LEU A 101 -6.15 -0.15 3.35
C LEU A 101 -5.18 0.93 3.81
N ALA A 102 -5.66 1.92 4.55
CA ALA A 102 -4.79 2.95 5.13
C ALA A 102 -3.84 2.36 6.18
N GLU A 103 -4.34 1.44 7.02
CA GLU A 103 -3.50 0.74 8.00
C GLU A 103 -2.46 -0.14 7.31
N LYS A 104 -2.85 -0.86 6.26
CA LYS A 104 -1.92 -1.69 5.48
C LYS A 104 -0.79 -0.86 4.85
N ALA A 105 -1.08 0.34 4.35
CA ALA A 105 -0.04 1.25 3.86
C ALA A 105 0.90 1.69 4.99
N ARG A 106 0.33 2.12 6.13
CA ARG A 106 1.12 2.50 7.33
C ARG A 106 2.00 1.37 7.89
N GLU A 107 1.58 0.11 7.74
CA GLU A 107 2.40 -1.04 8.15
C GLU A 107 3.72 -1.11 7.39
N VAL A 108 3.70 -0.82 6.08
CA VAL A 108 4.92 -0.80 5.25
C VAL A 108 5.87 0.29 5.72
N ASP A 109 5.36 1.52 5.87
CA ASP A 109 6.17 2.66 6.31
C ASP A 109 6.76 2.43 7.71
N ARG A 110 5.94 1.87 8.63
CA ARG A 110 6.43 1.50 9.97
C ARG A 110 7.50 0.42 9.94
N ALA A 111 7.33 -0.59 9.09
CA ALA A 111 8.32 -1.66 8.96
C ALA A 111 9.65 -1.12 8.42
N GLU A 112 9.62 -0.23 7.43
CA GLU A 112 10.80 0.44 6.90
C GLU A 112 11.48 1.30 7.96
N LEU A 113 10.72 2.13 8.69
CA LEU A 113 11.24 2.94 9.78
C LEU A 113 11.88 2.08 10.87
N MET A 114 11.22 1.01 11.29
CA MET A 114 11.73 0.09 12.31
C MET A 114 13.01 -0.64 11.87
N ALA A 115 13.17 -0.87 10.56
CA ALA A 115 14.40 -1.48 10.03
C ALA A 115 15.61 -0.54 10.12
N THR A 116 15.43 0.76 10.30
CA THR A 116 16.52 1.74 10.46
C THR A 116 17.02 1.86 11.90
N VAL A 117 16.29 1.32 12.88
CA VAL A 117 16.65 1.42 14.29
C VAL A 117 17.83 0.51 14.59
N ASP A 118 18.92 1.10 15.13
CA ASP A 118 20.13 0.34 15.46
C ASP A 118 19.91 -0.54 16.70
N ALA A 119 20.39 -1.78 16.66
CA ALA A 119 20.33 -2.69 17.80
C ALA A 119 21.05 -2.15 19.06
N ARG A 120 21.98 -1.21 18.89
CA ARG A 120 22.67 -0.54 20.00
C ARG A 120 21.76 0.41 20.80
N ASP A 121 20.66 0.83 20.18
CA ASP A 121 19.65 1.70 20.83
C ASP A 121 18.53 0.89 21.49
N MET A 122 18.66 -0.44 21.54
CA MET A 122 17.66 -1.36 22.07
C MET A 122 18.17 -2.11 23.30
N ILE A 123 17.26 -2.46 24.21
CA ILE A 123 17.51 -3.47 25.23
C ILE A 123 16.99 -4.81 24.73
N ILE A 124 17.92 -5.75 24.47
CA ILE A 124 17.59 -7.01 23.81
C ILE A 124 17.61 -8.16 24.82
N PHE A 125 16.49 -8.88 24.91
CA PHE A 125 16.34 -10.12 25.68
C PHE A 125 16.27 -11.29 24.71
N SER A 126 17.40 -11.94 24.51
CA SER A 126 17.52 -13.05 23.56
C SER A 126 17.24 -14.40 24.21
N PRO A 127 16.60 -15.34 23.49
CA PRO A 127 16.46 -16.74 23.93
C PRO A 127 17.82 -17.46 23.95
N LYS A 128 17.92 -18.55 24.73
CA LYS A 128 19.16 -19.38 24.80
C LYS A 128 19.54 -20.06 23.48
N LYS A 129 18.56 -20.27 22.59
CA LYS A 129 18.72 -20.84 21.24
C LYS A 129 18.49 -19.74 20.21
N PRO A 130 18.89 -19.92 18.96
CA PRO A 130 18.59 -18.96 17.90
C PRO A 130 17.10 -18.61 17.89
N ALA A 131 16.81 -17.31 17.86
CA ALA A 131 15.45 -16.82 17.89
C ALA A 131 14.68 -17.29 16.65
N LYS A 132 13.43 -17.74 16.87
CA LYS A 132 12.49 -18.08 15.80
C LYS A 132 11.79 -16.86 15.25
N ALA A 133 11.60 -15.84 16.10
CA ALA A 133 10.98 -14.57 15.81
C ALA A 133 11.48 -13.52 16.80
N SER A 134 11.32 -12.24 16.44
CA SER A 134 11.57 -11.10 17.33
C SER A 134 10.35 -10.19 17.39
N ILE A 135 10.15 -9.56 18.53
CA ILE A 135 9.18 -8.46 18.71
C ILE A 135 9.91 -7.22 19.18
N MET A 136 9.55 -6.06 18.60
CA MET A 136 9.97 -4.76 19.08
C MET A 136 8.86 -4.14 19.92
N VAL A 137 9.21 -3.55 21.04
CA VAL A 137 8.25 -3.01 22.03
C VAL A 137 8.72 -1.63 22.45
N PHE A 138 7.89 -0.64 22.18
CA PHE A 138 8.03 0.67 22.83
C PHE A 138 7.59 0.51 24.28
N THR A 139 8.49 0.77 25.20
CA THR A 139 8.26 0.49 26.63
C THR A 139 8.41 1.72 27.48
N ASP A 140 7.74 1.71 28.65
CA ASP A 140 7.83 2.75 29.66
C ASP A 140 7.87 2.09 31.04
N VAL A 141 8.74 2.57 31.92
CA VAL A 141 8.93 2.03 33.28
C VAL A 141 7.70 2.25 34.17
N ASP A 142 6.93 3.30 33.93
CA ASP A 142 5.73 3.65 34.70
C ASP A 142 4.44 3.01 34.10
N CYS A 143 4.56 2.30 32.99
CA CYS A 143 3.43 1.63 32.34
C CYS A 143 3.17 0.25 32.97
N PHE A 144 2.00 0.07 33.59
CA PHE A 144 1.59 -1.19 34.21
C PHE A 144 1.65 -2.40 33.25
N TYR A 145 1.16 -2.22 32.02
CA TYR A 145 1.15 -3.30 31.02
C TYR A 145 2.56 -3.62 30.51
N CYS A 146 3.44 -2.62 30.41
CA CYS A 146 4.85 -2.83 30.06
C CYS A 146 5.57 -3.66 31.15
N GLN A 147 5.33 -3.32 32.42
CA GLN A 147 5.86 -4.10 33.56
C GLN A 147 5.32 -5.53 33.56
N LYS A 148 4.04 -5.74 33.19
CA LYS A 148 3.46 -7.07 33.06
C LYS A 148 4.15 -7.87 31.94
N LEU A 149 4.28 -7.26 30.75
CA LEU A 149 4.99 -7.90 29.64
C LEU A 149 6.44 -8.24 30.00
N HIS A 150 7.12 -7.35 30.73
CA HIS A 150 8.50 -7.60 31.15
C HIS A 150 8.63 -8.87 32.01
N LYS A 151 7.66 -9.17 32.87
CA LYS A 151 7.63 -10.40 33.65
C LYS A 151 7.42 -11.65 32.79
N GLU A 152 6.82 -11.51 31.62
CA GLU A 152 6.56 -12.61 30.66
C GLU A 152 7.72 -12.84 29.69
N VAL A 153 8.73 -11.94 29.64
CA VAL A 153 9.90 -12.07 28.74
C VAL A 153 10.61 -13.43 28.86
N PRO A 154 10.83 -14.02 30.06
CA PRO A 154 11.45 -15.35 30.16
C PRO A 154 10.62 -16.46 29.48
N ASP A 155 9.31 -16.34 29.48
CA ASP A 155 8.40 -17.32 28.85
C ASP A 155 8.39 -17.16 27.33
N LEU A 156 8.39 -15.92 26.84
CA LEU A 156 8.58 -15.61 25.42
C LEU A 156 9.91 -16.17 24.91
N ASN A 157 11.00 -15.95 25.64
CA ASN A 157 12.31 -16.50 25.29
C ASN A 157 12.32 -18.05 25.29
N ARG A 158 11.57 -18.68 26.20
CA ARG A 158 11.47 -20.15 26.25
C ARG A 158 10.85 -20.73 24.98
N VAL A 159 9.89 -20.04 24.37
CA VAL A 159 9.28 -20.46 23.10
C VAL A 159 10.06 -19.98 21.86
N GLY A 160 11.13 -19.23 22.05
CA GLY A 160 12.05 -18.80 20.99
C GLY A 160 11.76 -17.39 20.44
N ILE A 161 11.07 -16.55 21.18
CA ILE A 161 10.80 -15.15 20.80
C ILE A 161 11.84 -14.26 21.49
N GLU A 162 12.55 -13.47 20.68
CA GLU A 162 13.43 -12.40 21.16
C GLU A 162 12.62 -11.13 21.40
N VAL A 163 12.82 -10.46 22.53
CA VAL A 163 12.13 -9.20 22.87
C VAL A 163 13.15 -8.06 22.82
N ARG A 164 12.83 -7.02 22.08
CA ARG A 164 13.65 -5.82 21.88
C ARG A 164 12.87 -4.61 22.37
N TYR A 165 13.38 -3.94 23.40
CA TYR A 165 12.80 -2.71 23.94
C TYR A 165 13.44 -1.48 23.31
N LEU A 166 12.59 -0.51 23.01
CA LEU A 166 12.89 0.84 22.54
C LEU A 166 12.40 1.88 23.55
#